data_e5216520765dadf3ee8ed95d4b09f551
#
_entry.id   e5216520765dadf3ee8ed95d4b09f551
#
_cell.length_a   1.000
_cell.length_b   1.000
_cell.length_c   1.000
_cell.angle_alpha   90.00
_cell.angle_beta   90.00
_cell.angle_gamma   90.00
#
_symmetry.space_group_name_H-M   'P 1'
#
loop_
_entity.id
_entity.type
_entity.pdbx_description
1 polymer ?
#
loop_
_entity_poly.entity_id
_entity_poly.type
_entity_poly.pdbx_seq_one_letter_code
_entity_poly.pdbx_strand_id
1 'polypeptide(L)'
;MATVCGTSLSLMDAGVPLSAPVAGIAMGLIKDGDEFAVLTDILGDEDHLGDMDFKVAGSEKGITALQMDIKIDGINEKIMDEALSSAKEARMHILEKMNEVLSKPKELASDAPSMLSLIHI
;
A
#
# COMPACT_ATOMS: atom_id res chain seq x y z
N MET A 1 7.55 -1.44 1.36
CA MET A 1 6.37 -0.96 0.60
C MET A 1 6.71 -0.45 -0.79
N ALA A 2 7.93 0.01 -1.05
CA ALA A 2 8.36 0.39 -2.42
C ALA A 2 8.12 -0.72 -3.47
N THR A 3 8.32 -1.99 -3.09
CA THR A 3 8.04 -3.14 -3.97
C THR A 3 6.56 -3.21 -4.39
N VAL A 4 5.62 -2.90 -3.50
CA VAL A 4 4.18 -2.88 -3.83
C VAL A 4 3.91 -1.84 -4.91
N CYS A 5 4.42 -0.61 -4.74
CA CYS A 5 4.28 0.46 -5.72
C CYS A 5 4.96 0.12 -7.05
N GLY A 6 6.20 -0.38 -6.97
CA GLY A 6 6.97 -0.80 -8.15
C GLY A 6 6.32 -1.96 -8.92
N THR A 7 5.75 -2.93 -8.22
CA THR A 7 5.02 -4.04 -8.85
C THR A 7 3.78 -3.52 -9.57
N SER A 8 3.00 -2.62 -8.96
CA SER A 8 1.85 -2.01 -9.61
C SER A 8 2.24 -1.28 -10.91
N LEU A 9 3.27 -0.44 -10.87
CA LEU A 9 3.76 0.26 -12.05
C LEU A 9 4.32 -0.70 -13.11
N SER A 10 5.08 -1.70 -12.71
CA SER A 10 5.71 -2.68 -13.61
C SER A 10 4.66 -3.53 -14.34
N LEU A 11 3.62 -3.98 -13.65
CA LEU A 11 2.50 -4.70 -14.28
C LEU A 11 1.73 -3.81 -15.27
N MET A 12 1.48 -2.56 -14.90
CA MET A 12 0.81 -1.60 -15.80
C MET A 12 1.68 -1.27 -17.02
N ASP A 13 3.00 -1.15 -16.84
CA ASP A 13 3.94 -0.92 -17.93
C ASP A 13 4.01 -2.10 -18.91
N ALA A 14 3.91 -3.31 -18.39
CA ALA A 14 3.82 -4.54 -19.18
C ALA A 14 2.46 -4.75 -19.88
N GLY A 15 1.48 -3.87 -19.66
CA GLY A 15 0.15 -3.98 -20.25
C GLY A 15 -0.80 -4.94 -19.54
N VAL A 16 -0.50 -5.36 -18.31
CA VAL A 16 -1.44 -6.17 -17.52
C VAL A 16 -2.66 -5.30 -17.16
N PRO A 17 -3.89 -5.75 -17.45
CA PRO A 17 -5.10 -4.95 -17.27
C PRO A 17 -5.50 -4.85 -15.79
N LEU A 18 -4.76 -4.08 -15.00
CA LEU A 18 -5.13 -3.75 -13.63
C LEU A 18 -6.34 -2.81 -13.61
N SER A 19 -7.28 -3.07 -12.71
CA SER A 19 -8.48 -2.23 -12.54
C SER A 19 -8.16 -0.84 -11.96
N ALA A 20 -7.07 -0.72 -11.20
CA ALA A 20 -6.56 0.52 -10.65
C ALA A 20 -5.11 0.35 -10.17
N PRO A 21 -4.30 1.41 -10.15
CA PRO A 21 -2.99 1.38 -9.51
C PRO A 21 -3.13 1.18 -7.99
N VAL A 22 -2.16 0.49 -7.41
CA VAL A 22 -2.09 0.19 -5.98
C VAL A 22 -0.79 0.75 -5.42
N ALA A 23 -0.90 1.59 -4.40
CA ALA A 23 0.23 2.06 -3.61
C ALA A 23 0.27 1.40 -2.24
N GLY A 24 1.44 1.37 -1.62
CA GLY A 24 1.63 0.85 -0.29
C GLY A 24 2.43 1.81 0.59
N ILE A 25 2.09 1.82 1.88
CA ILE A 25 2.76 2.63 2.90
C ILE A 25 3.02 1.78 4.15
N ALA A 26 4.14 2.02 4.81
CA ALA A 26 4.48 1.44 6.11
C ALA A 26 4.29 2.48 7.19
N MET A 27 3.49 2.16 8.18
CA MET A 27 3.14 3.01 9.31
C MET A 27 3.68 2.42 10.60
N GLY A 28 3.92 3.25 11.58
CA GLY A 28 4.35 2.86 12.91
C GLY A 28 3.62 3.61 14.00
N LEU A 29 3.81 3.15 15.23
CA LEU A 29 3.28 3.75 16.44
C LEU A 29 4.33 3.76 17.53
N ILE A 30 4.43 4.88 18.23
CA ILE A 30 5.10 4.99 19.52
C ILE A 30 4.05 5.39 20.56
N LYS A 31 3.99 4.68 21.67
CA LYS A 31 3.02 4.92 22.75
C LYS A 31 3.74 4.99 24.10
N ASP A 32 3.49 6.06 24.85
CA ASP A 32 3.99 6.22 26.21
C ASP A 32 2.82 6.61 27.14
N GLY A 33 2.37 5.66 27.94
CA GLY A 33 1.18 5.82 28.78
C GLY A 33 -0.06 6.10 27.92
N ASP A 34 -0.66 7.28 28.10
CA ASP A 34 -1.83 7.73 27.34
C ASP A 34 -1.48 8.56 26.09
N GLU A 35 -0.22 8.97 25.96
CA GLU A 35 0.27 9.69 24.79
C GLU A 35 0.70 8.71 23.70
N PHE A 36 0.52 9.12 22.46
CA PHE A 36 0.96 8.34 21.31
C PHE A 36 1.32 9.21 20.11
N ALA A 37 2.15 8.69 19.23
CA ALA A 37 2.50 9.29 17.97
C ALA A 37 2.42 8.25 16.84
N VAL A 38 1.68 8.58 15.78
CA VAL A 38 1.64 7.78 14.56
C VAL A 38 2.79 8.22 13.65
N LEU A 39 3.58 7.26 13.18
CA LEU A 39 4.70 7.48 12.28
C LEU A 39 4.31 7.05 10.87
N THR A 40 4.61 7.91 9.89
CA THR A 40 4.30 7.67 8.48
C THR A 40 5.59 7.41 7.70
N ASP A 41 5.59 6.36 6.87
CA ASP A 41 6.73 5.92 6.07
C ASP A 41 7.96 5.58 6.92
N ILE A 42 7.80 4.59 7.79
CA ILE A 42 8.78 4.20 8.79
C ILE A 42 10.02 3.54 8.17
N LEU A 43 11.16 3.80 8.81
CA LEU A 43 12.42 3.12 8.58
C LEU A 43 12.47 1.77 9.31
N GLY A 44 13.44 0.92 8.98
CA GLY A 44 13.62 -0.39 9.62
C GLY A 44 13.83 -0.31 11.14
N ASP A 45 14.51 0.71 11.62
CA ASP A 45 14.72 0.92 13.06
C ASP A 45 13.41 1.32 13.76
N GLU A 46 12.58 2.13 13.12
CA GLU A 46 11.25 2.52 13.63
C GLU A 46 10.27 1.35 13.62
N ASP A 47 10.37 0.45 12.63
CA ASP A 47 9.66 -0.83 12.63
C ASP A 47 10.10 -1.69 13.82
N HIS A 48 11.41 -1.86 14.02
CA HIS A 48 11.95 -2.75 15.05
C HIS A 48 11.70 -2.25 16.48
N LEU A 49 11.87 -0.96 16.72
CA LEU A 49 11.78 -0.33 18.05
C LEU A 49 10.38 0.20 18.40
N GLY A 50 9.50 0.32 17.41
CA GLY A 50 8.13 0.81 17.60
C GLY A 50 7.23 -0.15 18.34
N ASP A 51 6.12 0.36 18.85
CA ASP A 51 5.11 -0.38 19.62
C ASP A 51 4.09 -1.10 18.72
N MET A 52 3.92 -0.63 17.51
CA MET A 52 3.14 -1.24 16.45
C MET A 52 3.72 -0.84 15.11
N ASP A 53 3.72 -1.75 14.16
CA ASP A 53 3.88 -1.44 12.74
C ASP A 53 2.75 -2.03 11.93
N PHE A 54 2.37 -1.36 10.85
CA PHE A 54 1.44 -1.91 9.89
C PHE A 54 1.72 -1.43 8.48
N LYS A 55 1.45 -2.30 7.53
CA LYS A 55 1.66 -2.07 6.12
C LYS A 55 0.31 -2.10 5.43
N VAL A 56 0.00 -1.03 4.73
CA VAL A 56 -1.27 -0.87 4.04
C VAL A 56 -1.03 -0.72 2.56
N ALA A 57 -1.70 -1.54 1.77
CA ALA A 57 -1.77 -1.38 0.32
C ALA A 57 -3.19 -1.07 -0.11
N GLY A 58 -3.36 -0.28 -1.15
CA GLY A 58 -4.68 0.04 -1.66
C GLY A 58 -4.68 1.00 -2.86
N SER A 59 -5.83 1.08 -3.49
CA SER A 59 -6.15 2.01 -4.56
C SER A 59 -6.77 3.31 -4.00
N GLU A 60 -7.18 4.22 -4.87
CA GLU A 60 -7.98 5.39 -4.48
C GLU A 60 -9.30 5.00 -3.79
N LYS A 61 -9.88 3.86 -4.17
CA LYS A 61 -11.18 3.41 -3.67
C LYS A 61 -11.13 2.82 -2.27
N GLY A 62 -9.96 2.34 -1.83
CA GLY A 62 -9.84 1.74 -0.51
C GLY A 62 -8.63 0.84 -0.33
N ILE A 63 -8.55 0.23 0.84
CA ILE A 63 -7.51 -0.70 1.24
C ILE A 63 -7.76 -2.06 0.58
N THR A 64 -6.72 -2.64 -0.02
CA THR A 64 -6.76 -3.97 -0.64
C THR A 64 -5.99 -5.01 0.16
N ALA A 65 -5.02 -4.60 0.96
CA ALA A 65 -4.28 -5.46 1.86
C ALA A 65 -3.78 -4.69 3.08
N LEU A 66 -3.77 -5.37 4.22
CA LEU A 66 -3.24 -4.85 5.47
C LEU A 66 -2.51 -5.97 6.21
N GLN A 67 -1.32 -5.66 6.72
CA GLN A 67 -0.56 -6.51 7.63
C GLN A 67 -0.17 -5.66 8.82
N MET A 68 -0.39 -6.18 10.02
CA MET A 68 -0.16 -5.47 11.28
C MET A 68 0.59 -6.36 12.25
N ASP A 69 1.53 -5.76 12.98
CA ASP A 69 2.21 -6.36 14.11
C ASP A 69 2.10 -5.42 15.33
N ILE A 70 1.49 -5.89 16.41
CA ILE A 70 1.30 -5.15 17.66
C ILE A 70 2.21 -5.77 18.71
N LYS A 71 3.13 -4.97 19.25
CA LYS A 71 4.18 -5.42 20.19
C LYS A 71 3.89 -5.04 21.64
N ILE A 72 2.74 -4.41 21.90
CA ILE A 72 2.24 -3.99 23.22
C ILE A 72 0.89 -4.67 23.50
N ASP A 73 0.34 -4.49 24.69
CA ASP A 73 -0.89 -5.17 25.15
C ASP A 73 -2.14 -4.85 24.34
N GLY A 74 -2.07 -3.88 23.44
CA GLY A 74 -3.13 -3.52 22.52
C GLY A 74 -3.17 -2.03 22.22
N ILE A 75 -4.01 -1.70 21.24
CA ILE A 75 -4.28 -0.33 20.81
C ILE A 75 -5.79 -0.07 20.91
N ASN A 76 -6.16 1.19 21.12
CA ASN A 76 -7.55 1.57 21.16
C ASN A 76 -8.03 2.03 19.77
N GLU A 77 -9.35 2.17 19.62
CA GLU A 77 -10.00 2.58 18.37
C GLU A 77 -9.50 3.96 17.88
N LYS A 78 -9.29 4.91 18.80
CA LYS A 78 -8.78 6.24 18.44
C LYS A 78 -7.41 6.19 17.76
N ILE A 79 -6.48 5.38 18.29
CA ILE A 79 -5.16 5.17 17.69
C ILE A 79 -5.30 4.57 16.30
N MET A 80 -6.17 3.58 16.14
CA MET A 80 -6.40 2.92 14.86
C MET A 80 -6.98 3.88 13.81
N ASP A 81 -7.97 4.68 14.17
CA ASP A 81 -8.59 5.65 13.28
C ASP A 81 -7.58 6.70 12.80
N GLU A 82 -6.75 7.23 13.71
CA GLU A 82 -5.70 8.18 13.36
C GLU A 82 -4.65 7.54 12.45
N ALA A 83 -4.22 6.33 12.78
CA ALA A 83 -3.24 5.60 11.99
C ALA A 83 -3.74 5.28 10.57
N LEU A 84 -4.99 4.83 10.42
CA LEU A 84 -5.59 4.56 9.11
C LEU A 84 -5.85 5.84 8.30
N SER A 85 -6.19 6.94 8.96
CA SER A 85 -6.35 8.24 8.31
C SER A 85 -5.02 8.75 7.75
N SER A 86 -3.96 8.72 8.56
CA SER A 86 -2.61 9.08 8.12
C SER A 86 -2.09 8.17 7.01
N ALA A 87 -2.35 6.87 7.11
CA ALA A 87 -2.02 5.91 6.05
C ALA A 87 -2.76 6.18 4.74
N LYS A 88 -4.02 6.63 4.81
CA LYS A 88 -4.79 7.03 3.63
C LYS A 88 -4.18 8.24 2.95
N GLU A 89 -3.86 9.30 3.70
CA GLU A 89 -3.25 10.51 3.15
C GLU A 89 -1.90 10.20 2.47
N ALA A 90 -1.03 9.46 3.15
CA ALA A 90 0.26 9.05 2.60
C ALA A 90 0.11 8.20 1.32
N ARG A 91 -0.81 7.24 1.32
CA ARG A 91 -1.08 6.38 0.17
C ARG A 91 -1.63 7.16 -1.02
N MET A 92 -2.52 8.13 -0.77
CA MET A 92 -3.04 9.01 -1.83
C MET A 92 -1.94 9.88 -2.44
N HIS A 93 -1.03 10.42 -1.62
CA HIS A 93 0.13 11.15 -2.10
C HIS A 93 1.05 10.27 -2.99
N ILE A 94 1.30 9.02 -2.58
CA ILE A 94 2.10 8.09 -3.38
C ILE A 94 1.40 7.76 -4.70
N LEU A 95 0.08 7.51 -4.68
CA LEU A 95 -0.71 7.26 -5.89
C LEU A 95 -0.65 8.45 -6.86
N GLU A 96 -0.70 9.69 -6.36
CA GLU A 96 -0.52 10.89 -7.17
C GLU A 96 0.84 10.86 -7.90
N LYS A 97 1.94 10.58 -7.17
CA LYS A 97 3.27 10.45 -7.77
C LYS A 97 3.39 9.31 -8.78
N MET A 98 2.77 8.18 -8.49
CA MET A 98 2.71 7.06 -9.44
C MET A 98 1.94 7.44 -10.72
N ASN A 99 0.82 8.14 -10.58
CA ASN A 99 -0.01 8.58 -11.70
C ASN A 99 0.65 9.64 -12.59
N GLU A 100 1.58 10.44 -12.05
CA GLU A 100 2.41 11.35 -12.86
C GLU A 100 3.28 10.59 -13.88
N VAL A 101 3.68 9.36 -13.56
CA VAL A 101 4.52 8.50 -14.40
C VAL A 101 3.67 7.59 -15.30
N LEU A 102 2.68 6.91 -14.71
CA LEU A 102 1.83 5.95 -15.42
C LEU A 102 0.47 5.83 -14.73
N SER A 103 -0.56 6.42 -15.34
CA SER A 103 -1.91 6.45 -14.77
C SER A 103 -2.83 5.32 -15.23
N LYS A 104 -2.46 4.63 -16.32
CA LYS A 104 -3.24 3.53 -16.90
C LYS A 104 -2.31 2.45 -17.43
N PRO A 105 -2.75 1.17 -17.45
CA PRO A 105 -2.00 0.13 -18.13
C PRO A 105 -1.72 0.48 -19.59
N LYS A 106 -0.52 0.17 -20.05
CA LYS A 106 -0.15 0.23 -21.46
C LYS A 106 -0.86 -0.87 -22.27
N GLU A 107 -0.81 -0.78 -23.57
CA GLU A 107 -1.21 -1.89 -24.43
C GLU A 107 -0.18 -3.02 -24.33
N LEU A 108 -0.66 -4.27 -24.40
CA LEU A 108 0.22 -5.43 -24.49
C LEU A 108 1.08 -5.34 -25.74
N ALA A 109 2.34 -5.78 -25.62
CA ALA A 109 3.22 -5.90 -26.78
C ALA A 109 2.63 -6.85 -27.82
N SER A 110 2.84 -6.58 -29.10
CA SER A 110 2.28 -7.37 -30.20
C SER A 110 2.78 -8.83 -30.23
N ASP A 111 3.91 -9.09 -29.58
CA ASP A 111 4.56 -10.40 -29.43
C ASP A 111 4.27 -11.06 -28.06
N ALA A 112 3.39 -10.44 -27.25
CA ALA A 112 3.01 -11.02 -25.96
C ALA A 112 2.32 -12.38 -26.16
N PRO A 113 2.70 -13.42 -25.40
CA PRO A 113 2.04 -14.71 -25.47
C PRO A 113 0.55 -14.60 -25.18
N SER A 114 -0.27 -15.19 -26.03
CA SER A 114 -1.72 -15.21 -25.85
C SER A 114 -2.28 -16.62 -26.02
N MET A 115 -3.35 -16.93 -25.27
CA MET A 115 -4.06 -18.18 -25.39
C MET A 115 -5.53 -17.89 -25.59
N LEU A 116 -6.12 -18.43 -26.65
CA LEU A 116 -7.54 -18.43 -26.88
C LEU A 116 -8.15 -19.74 -26.38
N SER A 117 -9.09 -19.67 -25.46
CA SER A 117 -9.87 -20.82 -25.02
C SER A 117 -11.34 -20.62 -25.31
N LEU A 118 -11.97 -21.59 -25.99
CA LEU A 118 -13.40 -21.59 -26.29
C LEU A 118 -14.21 -22.50 -25.34
N ILE A 119 -13.54 -23.24 -24.47
CA ILE A 119 -14.14 -24.26 -23.63
C ILE A 119 -14.17 -23.89 -22.15
N HIS A 120 -13.29 -23.01 -21.72
CA HIS A 120 -13.06 -22.65 -20.30
C HIS A 120 -13.54 -21.23 -19.94
N ILE A 121 -14.45 -20.71 -20.71
CA ILE A 121 -15.07 -19.40 -20.46
C ILE A 121 -16.26 -19.57 -19.52
#